data_695a732de30426a1ac5934d91b207092
#
_entry.id   695a732de30426a1ac5934d91b207092
#
_cell.length_a   1.000
_cell.length_b   1.000
_cell.length_c   1.000
_cell.angle_alpha   90.00
_cell.angle_beta   90.00
_cell.angle_gamma   90.00
#
_symmetry.space_group_name_H-M   'P 1'
#
loop_
_entity.id
_entity.type
_entity.pdbx_description
1 polymer ?
#
loop_
_entity_poly.entity_id
_entity_poly.type
_entity_poly.pdbx_seq_one_letter_code
_entity_poly.pdbx_strand_id
1 'polypeptide(L)'
;MLHQIQTYLGNPNVKRDGVVQEWTSDLVQEYQKCMNDPSYFAEKYCKIISLDRGLVPFILYPYQREMFNQFKENRFNVVLACRQSGKSISACAYLLWFALFNADKTVAVLANKGATAREMLSRITLMLENTPFFLQPGSKAVNKGSLEFSNNSRIIASATSGSSIRGLSVNLLYLDEFAFVERAAEFYTSTYPVVSAGKDTKIIVTSTANGVGNTFYNIWQGAVQGVNEFKPFRVDWWDVPGRDEKWKESTIANTSQLQFNQEFGNTFFGTGDTLISAETLMEFRADNPTDTFEGGDLLIYEKPIEKHDYIMCVDVAKGRGQDYSTFTLVDISVRPFKQVAVYRNNTISPILFPNIIYKYAVSYNNAYVIVEANDQGSIVCNGLYYDLEYENIHLESAIKADKIGVEINRKTKRLGCSAI
;
A
#
# COMPACT_ATOMS: atom_id res chain seq x y z
N MET A 1 25.91 39.31 -22.92
CA MET A 1 27.08 38.55 -22.37
C MET A 1 26.99 38.36 -20.84
N LEU A 2 26.72 39.42 -20.02
CA LEU A 2 26.60 39.24 -18.55
C LEU A 2 25.47 38.31 -18.10
N HIS A 3 24.38 38.22 -18.81
CA HIS A 3 23.26 37.36 -18.46
C HIS A 3 23.58 35.86 -18.60
N GLN A 4 24.44 35.46 -19.56
CA GLN A 4 24.88 34.09 -19.75
C GLN A 4 25.82 33.56 -18.65
N ILE A 5 26.49 34.47 -17.92
CA ILE A 5 27.41 34.11 -16.83
C ILE A 5 26.63 33.72 -15.57
N GLN A 6 25.39 34.20 -15.40
CA GLN A 6 24.57 33.96 -14.21
C GLN A 6 23.71 32.71 -14.31
N THR A 7 23.58 32.13 -15.49
CA THR A 7 22.66 31.03 -15.79
C THR A 7 23.35 29.69 -15.91
N TYR A 8 22.68 28.61 -15.55
CA TYR A 8 23.18 27.26 -15.63
C TYR A 8 23.06 26.74 -17.08
N LEU A 9 24.22 26.46 -17.72
CA LEU A 9 24.31 25.88 -19.08
C LEU A 9 23.40 26.57 -20.10
N GLY A 10 23.25 27.89 -20.00
CA GLY A 10 22.41 28.67 -20.92
C GLY A 10 20.92 28.64 -20.65
N ASN A 11 20.45 27.93 -19.63
CA ASN A 11 19.05 27.99 -19.17
C ASN A 11 18.82 29.33 -18.45
N PRO A 12 18.03 30.28 -19.06
CA PRO A 12 17.87 31.63 -18.52
C PRO A 12 17.15 31.67 -17.17
N ASN A 13 16.49 30.60 -16.78
CA ASN A 13 15.63 30.51 -15.60
C ASN A 13 16.29 29.80 -14.42
N VAL A 14 17.48 29.23 -14.60
CA VAL A 14 18.20 28.50 -13.54
C VAL A 14 19.49 29.22 -13.19
N LYS A 15 19.63 29.59 -11.93
CA LYS A 15 20.81 30.27 -11.40
C LYS A 15 22.01 29.30 -11.37
N ARG A 16 23.16 29.77 -11.87
CA ARG A 16 24.42 29.02 -11.85
C ARG A 16 25.07 29.05 -10.47
N ASP A 17 25.82 28.01 -10.12
CA ASP A 17 26.71 27.97 -8.98
C ASP A 17 27.73 29.11 -9.00
N GLY A 18 28.06 29.66 -7.82
CA GLY A 18 29.02 30.78 -7.65
C GLY A 18 28.46 32.16 -7.97
N VAL A 19 27.20 32.29 -8.37
CA VAL A 19 26.57 33.62 -8.60
C VAL A 19 26.21 34.26 -7.26
N VAL A 20 26.88 35.39 -6.97
CA VAL A 20 26.61 36.16 -5.73
C VAL A 20 25.26 36.84 -5.82
N GLN A 21 24.47 36.74 -4.76
CA GLN A 21 23.21 37.44 -4.59
C GLN A 21 23.43 38.75 -3.84
N GLU A 22 23.01 39.85 -4.45
CA GLU A 22 22.90 41.12 -3.73
C GLU A 22 21.60 41.15 -2.92
N TRP A 23 21.72 41.39 -1.63
CA TRP A 23 20.59 41.36 -0.71
C TRP A 23 20.16 42.77 -0.33
N THR A 24 18.90 43.07 -0.56
CA THR A 24 18.20 44.23 0.01
C THR A 24 17.36 43.81 1.20
N SER A 25 16.96 44.77 2.04
CA SER A 25 16.09 44.45 3.19
C SER A 25 14.80 43.73 2.77
N ASP A 26 14.21 44.11 1.64
CA ASP A 26 12.96 43.53 1.12
C ASP A 26 13.20 42.09 0.67
N LEU A 27 14.30 41.80 -0.02
CA LEU A 27 14.65 40.42 -0.44
C LEU A 27 14.94 39.53 0.73
N VAL A 28 15.58 40.03 1.80
CA VAL A 28 15.81 39.27 3.03
C VAL A 28 14.47 38.92 3.70
N GLN A 29 13.57 39.88 3.83
CA GLN A 29 12.24 39.63 4.42
C GLN A 29 11.43 38.63 3.59
N GLU A 30 11.48 38.74 2.28
CA GLU A 30 10.79 37.84 1.38
C GLU A 30 11.36 36.42 1.42
N TYR A 31 12.71 36.31 1.47
CA TYR A 31 13.37 35.03 1.64
C TYR A 31 12.96 34.35 2.97
N GLN A 32 12.91 35.13 4.07
CA GLN A 32 12.48 34.62 5.37
C GLN A 32 11.03 34.11 5.37
N LYS A 33 10.11 34.84 4.70
CA LYS A 33 8.72 34.39 4.54
C LYS A 33 8.66 33.05 3.81
N CYS A 34 9.35 32.94 2.68
CA CYS A 34 9.40 31.71 1.91
C CYS A 34 10.03 30.55 2.68
N MET A 35 11.12 30.81 3.41
CA MET A 35 11.82 29.79 4.23
C MET A 35 10.91 29.27 5.36
N ASN A 36 10.12 30.14 5.98
CA ASN A 36 9.27 29.78 7.10
C ASN A 36 7.94 29.14 6.71
N ASP A 37 7.45 29.40 5.49
CA ASP A 37 6.14 28.94 5.03
C ASP A 37 6.22 28.31 3.63
N PRO A 38 6.19 26.97 3.54
CA PRO A 38 6.18 26.27 2.26
C PRO A 38 4.92 26.58 1.42
N SER A 39 3.78 26.86 2.06
CA SER A 39 2.54 27.23 1.35
C SER A 39 2.67 28.59 0.68
N TYR A 40 3.22 29.57 1.40
CA TYR A 40 3.49 30.90 0.84
C TYR A 40 4.46 30.82 -0.35
N PHE A 41 5.55 30.05 -0.19
CA PHE A 41 6.50 29.83 -1.30
C PHE A 41 5.82 29.22 -2.52
N ALA A 42 5.05 28.14 -2.30
CA ALA A 42 4.39 27.43 -3.38
C ALA A 42 3.40 28.32 -4.15
N GLU A 43 2.54 29.06 -3.46
CA GLU A 43 1.52 29.90 -4.10
C GLU A 43 2.09 31.11 -4.81
N LYS A 44 3.12 31.70 -4.25
CA LYS A 44 3.69 32.92 -4.81
C LYS A 44 4.66 32.64 -5.96
N TYR A 45 5.40 31.55 -5.92
CA TYR A 45 6.52 31.32 -6.82
C TYR A 45 6.44 30.03 -7.65
N CYS A 46 5.70 29.02 -7.21
CA CYS A 46 5.58 27.83 -8.03
C CYS A 46 4.52 27.99 -9.12
N LYS A 47 4.82 27.44 -10.29
CA LYS A 47 3.87 27.28 -11.37
C LYS A 47 3.73 25.81 -11.74
N ILE A 48 2.56 25.43 -12.21
CA ILE A 48 2.19 24.07 -12.60
C ILE A 48 1.58 24.05 -14.00
N ILE A 49 1.60 22.88 -14.64
CA ILE A 49 0.89 22.70 -15.90
C ILE A 49 -0.55 22.26 -15.59
N SER A 50 -1.51 23.09 -15.96
CA SER A 50 -2.93 22.73 -16.01
C SER A 50 -3.25 22.11 -17.36
N LEU A 51 -4.08 21.07 -17.39
CA LEU A 51 -4.51 20.42 -18.63
C LEU A 51 -5.22 21.38 -19.57
N ASP A 52 -6.02 22.29 -19.01
CA ASP A 52 -6.86 23.21 -19.81
C ASP A 52 -6.20 24.55 -20.11
N ARG A 53 -5.29 25.03 -19.23
CA ARG A 53 -4.79 26.40 -19.26
C ARG A 53 -3.26 26.51 -19.42
N GLY A 54 -2.57 25.39 -19.59
CA GLY A 54 -1.11 25.36 -19.67
C GLY A 54 -0.42 25.78 -18.36
N LEU A 55 0.62 26.61 -18.45
CA LEU A 55 1.39 27.06 -17.29
C LEU A 55 0.62 28.10 -16.47
N VAL A 56 0.28 27.75 -15.22
CA VAL A 56 -0.49 28.59 -14.29
C VAL A 56 0.18 28.67 -12.92
N PRO A 57 -0.08 29.73 -12.12
CA PRO A 57 0.32 29.79 -10.72
C PRO A 57 -0.24 28.60 -9.93
N PHE A 58 0.52 28.09 -8.96
CA PHE A 58 0.07 27.01 -8.10
C PHE A 58 -0.74 27.56 -6.93
N ILE A 59 -2.04 27.69 -7.11
CA ILE A 59 -2.97 28.08 -6.05
C ILE A 59 -3.34 26.83 -5.26
N LEU A 60 -2.98 26.79 -3.97
CA LEU A 60 -3.22 25.64 -3.12
C LEU A 60 -4.69 25.55 -2.70
N TYR A 61 -5.22 24.34 -2.75
CA TYR A 61 -6.48 24.01 -2.08
C TYR A 61 -6.28 23.98 -0.55
N PRO A 62 -7.35 24.18 0.26
CA PRO A 62 -7.22 24.18 1.73
C PRO A 62 -6.49 22.95 2.27
N TYR A 63 -6.87 21.74 1.85
CA TYR A 63 -6.21 20.51 2.29
C TYR A 63 -4.73 20.40 1.87
N GLN A 64 -4.32 21.05 0.76
CA GLN A 64 -2.91 21.04 0.35
C GLN A 64 -2.05 21.92 1.29
N ARG A 65 -2.60 23.01 1.82
CA ARG A 65 -1.94 23.83 2.84
C ARG A 65 -1.78 23.04 4.15
N GLU A 66 -2.85 22.34 4.59
CA GLU A 66 -2.80 21.47 5.75
C GLU A 66 -1.79 20.35 5.58
N MET A 67 -1.74 19.73 4.41
CA MET A 67 -0.76 18.69 4.08
C MET A 67 0.68 19.22 4.15
N PHE A 68 0.96 20.44 3.69
CA PHE A 68 2.28 21.07 3.81
C PHE A 68 2.66 21.31 5.27
N ASN A 69 1.73 21.78 6.08
CA ASN A 69 1.95 21.97 7.53
C ASN A 69 2.25 20.62 8.19
N GLN A 70 1.47 19.58 7.88
CA GLN A 70 1.72 18.24 8.41
C GLN A 70 3.10 17.71 8.00
N PHE A 71 3.52 17.86 6.74
CA PHE A 71 4.87 17.48 6.28
C PHE A 71 5.98 18.24 6.99
N LYS A 72 5.76 19.52 7.29
CA LYS A 72 6.72 20.36 8.01
C LYS A 72 6.86 19.93 9.47
N GLU A 73 5.77 19.69 10.15
CA GLU A 73 5.73 19.43 11.60
C GLU A 73 6.12 17.99 11.97
N ASN A 74 5.78 17.02 11.12
CA ASN A 74 5.96 15.60 11.44
C ASN A 74 7.08 14.96 10.64
N ARG A 75 7.76 13.98 11.25
CA ARG A 75 8.83 13.20 10.60
C ARG A 75 8.26 12.21 9.60
N PHE A 76 7.25 11.46 9.99
CA PHE A 76 6.67 10.38 9.19
C PHE A 76 5.23 10.72 8.84
N ASN A 77 4.94 10.72 7.54
CA ASN A 77 3.63 11.08 7.01
C ASN A 77 3.16 10.02 6.03
N VAL A 78 1.89 9.61 6.13
CA VAL A 78 1.23 8.74 5.17
C VAL A 78 -0.04 9.42 4.65
N VAL A 79 -0.12 9.55 3.33
CA VAL A 79 -1.22 10.26 2.66
C VAL A 79 -2.01 9.27 1.81
N LEU A 80 -3.26 9.04 2.19
CA LEU A 80 -4.25 8.36 1.37
C LEU A 80 -5.07 9.42 0.66
N ALA A 81 -4.91 9.55 -0.64
CA ALA A 81 -5.58 10.59 -1.39
C ALA A 81 -6.19 10.05 -2.68
N CYS A 82 -7.40 10.49 -2.99
CA CYS A 82 -8.09 10.12 -4.22
C CYS A 82 -7.28 10.53 -5.46
N ARG A 83 -7.55 9.85 -6.56
CA ARG A 83 -6.91 10.14 -7.84
C ARG A 83 -7.16 11.59 -8.28
N GLN A 84 -6.14 12.23 -8.89
CA GLN A 84 -6.20 13.62 -9.36
C GLN A 84 -6.53 14.67 -8.28
N SER A 85 -6.19 14.41 -7.03
CA SER A 85 -6.26 15.37 -5.92
C SER A 85 -5.08 16.36 -5.89
N GLY A 86 -4.11 16.23 -6.78
CA GLY A 86 -2.91 17.07 -6.74
C GLY A 86 -1.87 16.66 -5.70
N LYS A 87 -1.96 15.46 -5.10
CA LYS A 87 -1.00 14.97 -4.09
C LYS A 87 0.45 15.02 -4.56
N SER A 88 0.75 14.48 -5.75
CA SER A 88 2.14 14.42 -6.27
C SER A 88 2.68 15.79 -6.65
N ILE A 89 1.85 16.70 -7.17
CA ILE A 89 2.29 18.06 -7.51
C ILE A 89 2.56 18.90 -6.25
N SER A 90 1.75 18.73 -5.21
CA SER A 90 1.97 19.33 -3.89
C SER A 90 3.26 18.82 -3.27
N ALA A 91 3.48 17.50 -3.32
CA ALA A 91 4.74 16.92 -2.88
C ALA A 91 5.94 17.52 -3.63
N CYS A 92 5.87 17.66 -4.97
CA CYS A 92 6.95 18.29 -5.76
C CYS A 92 7.30 19.70 -5.25
N ALA A 93 6.31 20.53 -4.96
CA ALA A 93 6.54 21.88 -4.44
C ALA A 93 7.16 21.86 -3.04
N TYR A 94 6.70 20.99 -2.16
CA TYR A 94 7.27 20.81 -0.81
C TYR A 94 8.71 20.29 -0.86
N LEU A 95 9.02 19.32 -1.72
CA LEU A 95 10.36 18.76 -1.88
C LEU A 95 11.34 19.80 -2.43
N LEU A 96 10.90 20.63 -3.39
CA LEU A 96 11.69 21.76 -3.87
C LEU A 96 11.97 22.76 -2.75
N TRP A 97 10.92 23.22 -2.04
CA TRP A 97 11.05 24.10 -0.89
C TRP A 97 12.04 23.56 0.13
N PHE A 98 11.94 22.26 0.46
CA PHE A 98 12.83 21.64 1.44
C PHE A 98 14.28 21.69 1.00
N ALA A 99 14.59 21.42 -0.27
CA ALA A 99 15.97 21.46 -0.78
C ALA A 99 16.52 22.87 -0.96
N LEU A 100 15.67 23.86 -1.30
CA LEU A 100 16.11 25.26 -1.49
C LEU A 100 16.46 25.94 -0.16
N PHE A 101 15.66 25.70 0.88
CA PHE A 101 15.74 26.43 2.14
C PHE A 101 16.45 25.67 3.29
N ASN A 102 16.91 24.44 3.04
CA ASN A 102 17.71 23.68 4.01
C ASN A 102 19.01 23.24 3.36
N ALA A 103 20.14 23.61 3.93
CA ALA A 103 21.44 23.22 3.45
C ALA A 103 21.80 21.76 3.83
N ASP A 104 22.69 21.15 3.05
CA ASP A 104 23.25 19.81 3.30
C ASP A 104 22.18 18.70 3.37
N LYS A 105 21.11 18.79 2.55
CA LYS A 105 20.02 17.82 2.55
C LYS A 105 19.96 17.00 1.27
N THR A 106 19.81 15.70 1.40
CA THR A 106 19.49 14.79 0.30
C THR A 106 18.01 14.43 0.36
N VAL A 107 17.28 14.74 -0.72
CA VAL A 107 15.88 14.37 -0.95
C VAL A 107 15.86 13.23 -1.95
N ALA A 108 15.26 12.11 -1.62
CA ALA A 108 15.05 10.98 -2.53
C ALA A 108 13.58 10.89 -2.94
N VAL A 109 13.31 10.98 -4.24
CA VAL A 109 11.99 10.82 -4.86
C VAL A 109 11.93 9.45 -5.49
N LEU A 110 11.13 8.55 -4.94
CA LEU A 110 11.00 7.19 -5.42
C LEU A 110 9.55 6.89 -5.85
N ALA A 111 9.40 6.23 -6.99
CA ALA A 111 8.12 5.78 -7.51
C ALA A 111 8.24 4.32 -8.01
N ASN A 112 7.10 3.66 -8.23
CA ASN A 112 7.07 2.28 -8.72
C ASN A 112 7.85 2.08 -10.05
N LYS A 113 7.92 3.12 -10.89
CA LYS A 113 8.68 3.14 -12.15
C LYS A 113 9.63 4.33 -12.19
N GLY A 114 10.84 4.12 -12.70
CA GLY A 114 11.82 5.20 -12.85
C GLY A 114 11.34 6.34 -13.77
N ALA A 115 10.48 6.06 -14.75
CA ALA A 115 9.86 7.07 -15.60
C ALA A 115 8.97 8.02 -14.76
N THR A 116 8.17 7.49 -13.84
CA THR A 116 7.32 8.29 -12.94
C THR A 116 8.14 9.17 -12.01
N ALA A 117 9.22 8.64 -11.43
CA ALA A 117 10.12 9.42 -10.58
C ALA A 117 10.79 10.57 -11.36
N ARG A 118 11.24 10.31 -12.60
CA ARG A 118 11.79 11.35 -13.49
C ARG A 118 10.75 12.41 -13.90
N GLU A 119 9.51 12.01 -14.11
CA GLU A 119 8.42 12.96 -14.39
C GLU A 119 8.19 13.89 -13.19
N MET A 120 8.24 13.38 -11.96
CA MET A 120 8.17 14.22 -10.77
C MET A 120 9.35 15.20 -10.71
N LEU A 121 10.57 14.73 -10.99
CA LEU A 121 11.74 15.60 -11.03
C LEU A 121 11.62 16.68 -12.11
N SER A 122 11.02 16.38 -13.26
CA SER A 122 10.72 17.35 -14.32
C SER A 122 9.76 18.43 -13.82
N ARG A 123 8.73 18.08 -13.06
CA ARG A 123 7.80 19.05 -12.43
C ARG A 123 8.52 19.92 -11.39
N ILE A 124 9.41 19.33 -10.58
CA ILE A 124 10.24 20.08 -9.64
C ILE A 124 11.17 21.05 -10.39
N THR A 125 11.77 20.62 -11.50
CA THR A 125 12.61 21.47 -12.35
C THR A 125 11.82 22.63 -12.93
N LEU A 126 10.60 22.38 -13.42
CA LEU A 126 9.71 23.44 -13.91
C LEU A 126 9.38 24.49 -12.83
N MET A 127 9.14 24.04 -11.59
CA MET A 127 8.92 24.93 -10.46
C MET A 127 10.17 25.74 -10.13
N LEU A 128 11.35 25.12 -10.13
CA LEU A 128 12.64 25.79 -9.95
C LEU A 128 12.86 26.87 -11.02
N GLU A 129 12.61 26.60 -12.28
CA GLU A 129 12.72 27.54 -13.40
C GLU A 129 11.79 28.75 -13.28
N ASN A 130 10.71 28.63 -12.53
CA ASN A 130 9.78 29.74 -12.28
C ASN A 130 10.05 30.45 -10.94
N THR A 131 11.03 29.97 -10.16
CA THR A 131 11.43 30.60 -8.88
C THR A 131 12.44 31.69 -9.15
N PRO A 132 12.30 32.92 -8.58
CA PRO A 132 13.27 34.01 -8.74
C PRO A 132 14.69 33.63 -8.26
N PHE A 133 15.72 34.19 -8.89
CA PHE A 133 17.12 33.87 -8.60
C PHE A 133 17.52 34.11 -7.13
N PHE A 134 16.95 35.09 -6.46
CA PHE A 134 17.27 35.34 -5.06
C PHE A 134 16.79 34.23 -4.12
N LEU A 135 15.82 33.41 -4.54
CA LEU A 135 15.37 32.24 -3.81
C LEU A 135 16.08 30.95 -4.25
N GLN A 136 16.78 30.98 -5.42
CA GLN A 136 17.52 29.81 -5.89
C GLN A 136 18.93 29.81 -5.29
N PRO A 137 19.36 28.76 -4.55
CA PRO A 137 20.76 28.42 -4.47
C PRO A 137 21.30 28.18 -5.88
N GLY A 138 22.58 28.44 -6.12
CA GLY A 138 23.14 28.14 -7.45
C GLY A 138 23.05 26.67 -7.77
N SER A 139 22.82 26.30 -9.03
CA SER A 139 22.72 24.92 -9.47
C SER A 139 24.08 24.40 -9.92
N LYS A 140 24.51 23.27 -9.33
CA LYS A 140 25.73 22.50 -9.70
C LYS A 140 25.43 21.47 -10.78
N ALA A 141 24.27 20.81 -10.69
CA ALA A 141 23.79 19.86 -11.69
C ALA A 141 22.26 19.93 -11.82
N VAL A 142 21.81 19.93 -13.07
CA VAL A 142 20.39 19.80 -13.44
C VAL A 142 20.30 18.79 -14.55
N ASN A 143 19.81 17.59 -14.23
CA ASN A 143 19.67 16.50 -15.21
C ASN A 143 18.39 15.68 -14.96
N LYS A 144 18.15 14.66 -15.79
CA LYS A 144 16.92 13.83 -15.71
C LYS A 144 16.81 12.97 -14.45
N GLY A 145 17.90 12.82 -13.69
CA GLY A 145 17.95 11.96 -12.49
C GLY A 145 18.23 12.73 -11.22
N SER A 146 18.77 13.96 -11.29
CA SER A 146 19.11 14.74 -10.10
C SER A 146 19.11 16.25 -10.34
N LEU A 147 18.84 16.99 -9.26
CA LEU A 147 19.11 18.42 -9.09
C LEU A 147 20.10 18.56 -7.94
N GLU A 148 21.21 19.29 -8.15
CA GLU A 148 22.21 19.54 -7.13
C GLU A 148 22.46 21.03 -7.00
N PHE A 149 22.50 21.52 -5.77
CA PHE A 149 22.55 22.94 -5.45
C PHE A 149 23.86 23.34 -4.70
N SER A 150 24.19 24.64 -4.76
CA SER A 150 25.37 25.21 -4.09
C SER A 150 25.28 25.18 -2.55
N ASN A 151 24.06 25.09 -1.97
CA ASN A 151 23.85 24.86 -0.55
C ASN A 151 24.10 23.39 -0.13
N ASN A 152 24.72 22.58 -1.01
CA ASN A 152 25.01 21.15 -0.87
C ASN A 152 23.76 20.26 -0.76
N SER A 153 22.55 20.80 -0.96
CA SER A 153 21.35 19.99 -1.03
C SER A 153 21.17 19.44 -2.43
N ARG A 154 20.52 18.28 -2.52
CA ARG A 154 20.21 17.62 -3.79
C ARG A 154 18.88 16.89 -3.75
N ILE A 155 18.24 16.77 -4.90
CA ILE A 155 17.05 15.96 -5.13
C ILE A 155 17.40 14.88 -6.14
N ILE A 156 17.19 13.63 -5.81
CA ILE A 156 17.44 12.47 -6.69
C ILE A 156 16.13 11.74 -6.98
N ALA A 157 15.97 11.25 -8.20
CA ALA A 157 14.80 10.51 -8.64
C ALA A 157 15.18 9.11 -9.12
N SER A 158 14.54 8.07 -8.58
CA SER A 158 14.81 6.68 -8.94
C SER A 158 13.55 5.81 -8.83
N ALA A 159 13.61 4.61 -9.42
CA ALA A 159 12.60 3.60 -9.16
C ALA A 159 12.75 3.03 -7.73
N THR A 160 11.64 2.59 -7.13
CA THR A 160 11.66 1.82 -5.88
C THR A 160 12.28 0.45 -6.12
N SER A 161 13.54 0.29 -5.73
CA SER A 161 14.23 -0.99 -5.76
C SER A 161 15.09 -1.14 -4.49
N GLY A 162 15.37 -2.37 -4.06
CA GLY A 162 16.12 -2.64 -2.84
C GLY A 162 17.54 -2.03 -2.79
N SER A 163 18.05 -1.51 -3.90
CA SER A 163 19.36 -0.84 -4.01
C SER A 163 19.28 0.66 -4.26
N SER A 164 18.09 1.23 -4.49
CA SER A 164 17.92 2.62 -4.98
C SER A 164 18.56 3.68 -4.10
N ILE A 165 18.54 3.50 -2.79
CA ILE A 165 19.11 4.47 -1.83
C ILE A 165 20.11 3.84 -0.85
N ARG A 166 20.49 2.58 -1.06
CA ARG A 166 21.54 1.96 -0.25
C ARG A 166 22.86 2.71 -0.42
N GLY A 167 23.50 3.03 0.69
CA GLY A 167 24.76 3.80 0.71
C GLY A 167 24.58 5.31 0.56
N LEU A 168 23.34 5.82 0.49
CA LEU A 168 23.06 7.25 0.51
C LEU A 168 22.58 7.69 1.90
N SER A 169 23.06 8.87 2.34
CA SER A 169 22.46 9.56 3.48
C SER A 169 21.26 10.36 2.99
N VAL A 170 20.06 9.91 3.30
CA VAL A 170 18.81 10.56 2.87
C VAL A 170 18.16 11.29 4.05
N ASN A 171 17.87 12.58 3.87
CA ASN A 171 17.23 13.41 4.89
C ASN A 171 15.72 13.47 4.72
N LEU A 172 15.21 13.36 3.48
CA LEU A 172 13.81 13.28 3.17
C LEU A 172 13.58 12.22 2.09
N LEU A 173 12.80 11.20 2.42
CA LEU A 173 12.37 10.16 1.51
C LEU A 173 10.91 10.39 1.13
N TYR A 174 10.64 10.53 -0.16
CA TYR A 174 9.29 10.59 -0.72
C TYR A 174 8.99 9.34 -1.54
N LEU A 175 7.92 8.65 -1.21
CA LEU A 175 7.43 7.45 -1.89
C LEU A 175 6.09 7.75 -2.56
N ASP A 176 6.08 7.78 -3.91
CA ASP A 176 4.87 8.05 -4.69
C ASP A 176 4.21 6.74 -5.13
N GLU A 177 2.88 6.72 -5.08
CA GLU A 177 2.02 5.57 -5.44
C GLU A 177 2.51 4.26 -4.79
N PHE A 178 2.81 4.33 -3.49
CA PHE A 178 3.48 3.23 -2.78
C PHE A 178 2.64 1.96 -2.67
N ALA A 179 1.30 2.05 -2.72
CA ALA A 179 0.41 0.88 -2.75
C ALA A 179 0.59 0.01 -4.01
N PHE A 180 1.22 0.56 -5.08
CA PHE A 180 1.45 -0.13 -6.35
C PHE A 180 2.90 -0.62 -6.52
N VAL A 181 3.73 -0.49 -5.50
CA VAL A 181 5.13 -0.92 -5.55
C VAL A 181 5.21 -2.43 -5.37
N GLU A 182 5.75 -3.12 -6.37
CA GLU A 182 6.07 -4.54 -6.25
C GLU A 182 7.14 -4.75 -5.18
N ARG A 183 7.03 -5.81 -4.38
CA ARG A 183 7.94 -6.11 -3.26
C ARG A 183 8.15 -4.95 -2.29
N ALA A 184 7.10 -4.15 -2.06
CA ALA A 184 7.17 -2.98 -1.19
C ALA A 184 7.68 -3.32 0.23
N ALA A 185 7.37 -4.51 0.76
CA ALA A 185 7.83 -4.95 2.08
C ALA A 185 9.35 -5.12 2.14
N GLU A 186 9.97 -5.79 1.15
CA GLU A 186 11.43 -5.95 1.08
C GLU A 186 12.15 -4.60 0.94
N PHE A 187 11.60 -3.76 0.04
CA PHE A 187 12.11 -2.40 -0.15
C PHE A 187 12.03 -1.60 1.14
N TYR A 188 10.88 -1.58 1.81
CA TYR A 188 10.67 -0.82 3.03
C TYR A 188 11.56 -1.29 4.17
N THR A 189 11.68 -2.60 4.38
CA THR A 189 12.57 -3.21 5.38
C THR A 189 14.04 -2.81 5.16
N SER A 190 14.49 -2.73 3.90
CA SER A 190 15.88 -2.34 3.58
C SER A 190 16.12 -0.84 3.62
N THR A 191 15.09 -0.02 3.46
CA THR A 191 15.16 1.44 3.29
C THR A 191 14.86 2.20 4.58
N TYR A 192 13.91 1.72 5.38
CA TYR A 192 13.51 2.36 6.64
C TYR A 192 14.68 2.62 7.58
N PRO A 193 15.64 1.67 7.82
CA PRO A 193 16.78 1.93 8.68
C PRO A 193 17.69 3.08 8.20
N VAL A 194 17.81 3.27 6.87
CA VAL A 194 18.65 4.33 6.28
C VAL A 194 18.11 5.71 6.66
N VAL A 195 16.80 5.85 6.72
CA VAL A 195 16.14 7.14 7.01
C VAL A 195 15.86 7.29 8.51
N SER A 196 15.49 6.21 9.21
CA SER A 196 15.14 6.26 10.64
C SER A 196 16.31 6.55 11.56
N ALA A 197 17.56 6.31 11.11
CA ALA A 197 18.78 6.55 11.89
C ALA A 197 18.99 8.03 12.30
N GLY A 198 18.49 8.98 11.51
CA GLY A 198 18.57 10.41 11.82
C GLY A 198 17.36 10.88 12.67
N LYS A 199 17.59 11.84 13.56
CA LYS A 199 16.52 12.42 14.41
C LYS A 199 15.56 13.32 13.62
N ASP A 200 16.07 14.01 12.58
CA ASP A 200 15.33 15.02 11.80
C ASP A 200 15.01 14.54 10.38
N THR A 201 15.25 13.27 10.08
CA THR A 201 14.94 12.69 8.78
C THR A 201 13.44 12.52 8.63
N LYS A 202 12.94 12.67 7.40
CA LYS A 202 11.50 12.61 7.09
C LYS A 202 11.19 11.49 6.09
N ILE A 203 10.04 10.87 6.28
CA ILE A 203 9.43 9.94 5.31
C ILE A 203 8.03 10.44 4.98
N ILE A 204 7.75 10.61 3.70
CA ILE A 204 6.43 10.94 3.18
C ILE A 204 6.02 9.85 2.21
N VAL A 205 4.95 9.16 2.53
CA VAL A 205 4.39 8.08 1.70
C VAL A 205 3.03 8.51 1.18
N THR A 206 2.84 8.47 -0.13
CA THR A 206 1.55 8.86 -0.74
C THR A 206 1.04 7.76 -1.66
N SER A 207 -0.26 7.52 -1.68
CA SER A 207 -0.91 6.64 -2.65
C SER A 207 -2.42 6.87 -2.74
N THR A 208 -3.04 6.37 -3.81
CA THR A 208 -4.44 5.95 -3.79
C THR A 208 -4.56 4.58 -3.12
N ALA A 209 -5.77 4.16 -2.77
CA ALA A 209 -6.03 2.83 -2.25
C ALA A 209 -5.76 1.76 -3.34
N ASN A 210 -5.12 0.65 -2.96
CA ASN A 210 -4.87 -0.48 -3.86
C ASN A 210 -4.90 -1.80 -3.09
N GLY A 211 -6.09 -2.28 -2.79
CA GLY A 211 -6.29 -3.54 -2.07
C GLY A 211 -5.83 -3.52 -0.61
N VAL A 212 -6.21 -4.54 0.13
CA VAL A 212 -5.80 -4.77 1.53
C VAL A 212 -4.52 -5.60 1.60
N GLY A 213 -3.81 -5.53 2.73
CA GLY A 213 -2.66 -6.40 3.04
C GLY A 213 -1.33 -5.99 2.41
N ASN A 214 -1.28 -4.97 1.54
CA ASN A 214 -0.02 -4.44 1.03
C ASN A 214 0.67 -3.52 2.08
N THR A 215 1.94 -3.20 1.85
CA THR A 215 2.74 -2.40 2.80
C THR A 215 2.15 -1.01 3.05
N PHE A 216 1.61 -0.34 2.03
CA PHE A 216 0.97 0.96 2.20
C PHE A 216 -0.27 0.86 3.10
N TYR A 217 -1.13 -0.15 2.85
CA TYR A 217 -2.30 -0.42 3.69
C TYR A 217 -1.90 -0.64 5.16
N ASN A 218 -0.87 -1.45 5.42
CA ASN A 218 -0.41 -1.72 6.77
C ASN A 218 0.14 -0.46 7.47
N ILE A 219 0.91 0.39 6.76
CA ILE A 219 1.37 1.68 7.29
C ILE A 219 0.18 2.59 7.59
N TRP A 220 -0.80 2.68 6.67
CA TRP A 220 -1.99 3.49 6.82
C TRP A 220 -2.83 3.05 8.02
N GLN A 221 -3.15 1.77 8.13
CA GLN A 221 -3.92 1.22 9.24
C GLN A 221 -3.20 1.44 10.57
N GLY A 222 -1.91 1.17 10.63
CA GLY A 222 -1.11 1.42 11.82
C GLY A 222 -1.09 2.90 12.23
N ALA A 223 -1.08 3.81 11.27
CA ALA A 223 -1.14 5.25 11.51
C ALA A 223 -2.51 5.69 12.07
N VAL A 224 -3.60 5.20 11.47
CA VAL A 224 -4.97 5.49 11.92
C VAL A 224 -5.23 4.93 13.33
N GLN A 225 -4.68 3.76 13.64
CA GLN A 225 -4.80 3.13 14.96
C GLN A 225 -3.80 3.67 16.00
N GLY A 226 -2.85 4.52 15.58
CA GLY A 226 -1.81 5.06 16.48
C GLY A 226 -0.77 4.05 16.94
N VAL A 227 -0.60 2.93 16.22
CA VAL A 227 0.37 1.87 16.56
C VAL A 227 1.73 2.07 15.88
N ASN A 228 1.84 3.02 14.96
CA ASN A 228 3.12 3.45 14.37
C ASN A 228 3.30 4.96 14.47
N GLU A 229 4.48 5.46 14.11
CA GLU A 229 4.83 6.90 14.23
C GLU A 229 4.31 7.74 13.05
N PHE A 230 3.68 7.15 12.04
CA PHE A 230 3.17 7.89 10.89
C PHE A 230 1.94 8.71 11.27
N LYS A 231 1.88 9.95 10.72
CA LYS A 231 0.70 10.81 10.79
C LYS A 231 -0.12 10.59 9.54
N PRO A 232 -1.37 10.10 9.68
CA PRO A 232 -2.25 9.89 8.54
C PRO A 232 -2.81 11.22 8.05
N PHE A 233 -2.92 11.36 6.73
CA PHE A 233 -3.61 12.45 6.05
C PHE A 233 -4.51 11.87 4.96
N ARG A 234 -5.79 12.23 4.97
CA ARG A 234 -6.76 11.71 4.01
C ARG A 234 -7.31 12.85 3.16
N VAL A 235 -7.41 12.61 1.85
CA VAL A 235 -8.05 13.52 0.90
C VAL A 235 -9.09 12.74 0.10
N ASP A 236 -10.34 13.01 0.34
CA ASP A 236 -11.45 12.38 -0.35
C ASP A 236 -11.84 13.15 -1.62
N TRP A 237 -12.67 12.54 -2.48
CA TRP A 237 -13.02 13.14 -3.76
C TRP A 237 -13.82 14.46 -3.59
N TRP A 238 -14.63 14.59 -2.55
CA TRP A 238 -15.41 15.80 -2.23
C TRP A 238 -14.58 16.96 -1.69
N ASP A 239 -13.34 16.72 -1.22
CA ASP A 239 -12.40 17.77 -0.81
C ASP A 239 -11.82 18.50 -2.01
N VAL A 240 -11.89 17.88 -3.21
CA VAL A 240 -11.33 18.43 -4.45
C VAL A 240 -12.34 19.39 -5.08
N PRO A 241 -12.00 20.68 -5.24
CA PRO A 241 -12.91 21.65 -5.83
C PRO A 241 -13.44 21.25 -7.20
N GLY A 242 -14.75 21.45 -7.41
CA GLY A 242 -15.43 21.12 -8.66
C GLY A 242 -15.92 19.66 -8.75
N ARG A 243 -15.77 18.87 -7.68
CA ARG A 243 -16.33 17.52 -7.59
C ARG A 243 -17.55 17.54 -6.68
N ASP A 244 -18.71 17.31 -7.27
CA ASP A 244 -20.03 17.23 -6.62
C ASP A 244 -20.67 15.83 -6.89
N GLU A 245 -21.86 15.61 -6.40
CA GLU A 245 -22.59 14.34 -6.64
C GLU A 245 -22.84 14.09 -8.14
N LYS A 246 -23.06 15.14 -8.94
CA LYS A 246 -23.23 14.98 -10.41
C LYS A 246 -21.94 14.50 -11.07
N TRP A 247 -20.81 15.06 -10.64
CA TRP A 247 -19.50 14.59 -11.10
C TRP A 247 -19.28 13.11 -10.72
N LYS A 248 -19.65 12.72 -9.51
CA LYS A 248 -19.56 11.32 -9.03
C LYS A 248 -20.44 10.40 -9.87
N GLU A 249 -21.71 10.73 -10.06
CA GLU A 249 -22.64 9.94 -10.87
C GLU A 249 -22.15 9.77 -12.30
N SER A 250 -21.68 10.86 -12.92
CA SER A 250 -21.08 10.82 -14.26
C SER A 250 -19.82 9.96 -14.32
N THR A 251 -18.97 10.03 -13.30
CA THR A 251 -17.73 9.23 -13.24
C THR A 251 -18.06 7.75 -13.08
N ILE A 252 -19.04 7.40 -12.25
CA ILE A 252 -19.51 6.03 -12.08
C ILE A 252 -20.12 5.49 -13.39
N ALA A 253 -20.93 6.29 -14.07
CA ALA A 253 -21.54 5.91 -15.35
C ALA A 253 -20.49 5.65 -16.45
N ASN A 254 -19.40 6.39 -16.46
CA ASN A 254 -18.32 6.23 -17.44
C ASN A 254 -17.27 5.16 -17.05
N THR A 255 -17.32 4.65 -15.81
CA THR A 255 -16.39 3.63 -15.31
C THR A 255 -17.17 2.46 -14.67
N SER A 256 -17.17 2.41 -13.35
CA SER A 256 -18.03 1.53 -12.54
C SER A 256 -18.01 2.00 -11.09
N GLN A 257 -18.97 1.57 -10.29
CA GLN A 257 -18.98 1.85 -8.84
C GLN A 257 -17.70 1.33 -8.17
N LEU A 258 -17.25 0.14 -8.54
CA LEU A 258 -16.03 -0.47 -8.00
C LEU A 258 -14.80 0.39 -8.30
N GLN A 259 -14.62 0.81 -9.55
CA GLN A 259 -13.50 1.69 -9.94
C GLN A 259 -13.58 3.05 -9.26
N PHE A 260 -14.78 3.62 -9.14
CA PHE A 260 -14.97 4.88 -8.42
C PHE A 260 -14.53 4.74 -6.96
N ASN A 261 -14.98 3.72 -6.27
CA ASN A 261 -14.65 3.49 -4.87
C ASN A 261 -13.14 3.30 -4.66
N GLN A 262 -12.46 2.59 -5.56
CA GLN A 262 -11.02 2.39 -5.50
C GLN A 262 -10.23 3.69 -5.78
N GLU A 263 -10.52 4.36 -6.89
CA GLU A 263 -9.71 5.48 -7.38
C GLU A 263 -10.05 6.81 -6.70
N PHE A 264 -11.30 6.99 -6.30
CA PHE A 264 -11.81 8.24 -5.74
C PHE A 264 -12.37 8.10 -4.32
N GLY A 265 -12.96 6.96 -3.98
CA GLY A 265 -13.56 6.70 -2.67
C GLY A 265 -12.56 6.30 -1.59
N ASN A 266 -11.26 6.20 -1.91
CA ASN A 266 -10.21 5.77 -0.97
C ASN A 266 -10.52 4.44 -0.26
N THR A 267 -11.23 3.54 -0.94
CA THR A 267 -11.64 2.24 -0.39
C THR A 267 -10.60 1.19 -0.71
N PHE A 268 -10.08 0.54 0.31
CA PHE A 268 -9.20 -0.61 0.15
C PHE A 268 -10.05 -1.85 -0.09
N PHE A 269 -10.17 -2.26 -1.33
CA PHE A 269 -10.81 -3.53 -1.63
C PHE A 269 -9.83 -4.68 -1.37
N GLY A 270 -10.36 -5.82 -0.95
CA GLY A 270 -9.65 -7.09 -1.12
C GLY A 270 -9.30 -7.27 -2.61
N THR A 271 -8.23 -7.98 -2.93
CA THR A 271 -7.80 -8.22 -4.32
C THR A 271 -9.02 -8.53 -5.18
N GLY A 272 -9.19 -7.84 -6.30
CA GLY A 272 -10.42 -7.77 -7.10
C GLY A 272 -10.96 -9.08 -7.68
N ASP A 273 -10.43 -10.23 -7.26
CA ASP A 273 -10.92 -11.59 -7.45
C ASP A 273 -11.36 -12.23 -6.11
N THR A 274 -11.50 -11.46 -5.02
CA THR A 274 -12.05 -12.02 -3.79
C THR A 274 -13.56 -12.22 -3.98
N LEU A 275 -13.97 -13.41 -3.70
CA LEU A 275 -15.31 -13.91 -3.83
C LEU A 275 -16.33 -13.19 -2.95
N ILE A 276 -15.88 -12.70 -1.81
CA ILE A 276 -16.64 -11.95 -0.82
C ILE A 276 -16.19 -10.50 -0.91
N SER A 277 -17.13 -9.56 -1.04
CA SER A 277 -16.81 -8.12 -1.10
C SER A 277 -16.07 -7.67 0.17
N ALA A 278 -15.20 -6.69 0.04
CA ALA A 278 -14.51 -6.14 1.20
C ALA A 278 -15.49 -5.53 2.22
N GLU A 279 -16.60 -5.01 1.76
CA GLU A 279 -17.70 -4.50 2.60
C GLU A 279 -18.27 -5.62 3.46
N THR A 280 -18.61 -6.76 2.84
CA THR A 280 -19.10 -7.95 3.56
C THR A 280 -18.03 -8.48 4.54
N LEU A 281 -16.74 -8.49 4.13
CA LEU A 281 -15.66 -8.91 5.04
C LEU A 281 -15.48 -7.99 6.25
N MET A 282 -15.78 -6.69 6.12
CA MET A 282 -15.75 -5.74 7.24
C MET A 282 -16.93 -5.93 8.23
N GLU A 283 -18.00 -6.54 7.79
CA GLU A 283 -19.16 -6.87 8.65
C GLU A 283 -18.90 -8.11 9.50
N PHE A 284 -17.94 -8.95 9.11
CA PHE A 284 -17.58 -10.12 9.93
C PHE A 284 -16.94 -9.67 11.25
N ARG A 285 -17.52 -10.10 12.34
CA ARG A 285 -16.95 -9.97 13.67
C ARG A 285 -16.17 -11.23 14.00
N ALA A 286 -14.92 -11.08 14.41
CA ALA A 286 -14.12 -12.19 14.91
C ALA A 286 -14.58 -12.49 16.36
N ASP A 287 -15.02 -13.72 16.57
CA ASP A 287 -15.25 -14.24 17.91
C ASP A 287 -13.94 -14.77 18.52
N ASN A 288 -13.81 -14.72 19.83
CA ASN A 288 -12.69 -15.33 20.53
C ASN A 288 -12.92 -16.84 20.64
N PRO A 289 -11.90 -17.68 20.40
CA PRO A 289 -12.02 -19.11 20.62
C PRO A 289 -12.25 -19.40 22.11
N THR A 290 -13.07 -20.42 22.39
CA THR A 290 -13.30 -20.91 23.76
C THR A 290 -12.14 -21.75 24.29
N ASP A 291 -11.50 -22.50 23.39
CA ASP A 291 -10.36 -23.37 23.68
C ASP A 291 -9.33 -23.30 22.54
N THR A 292 -8.06 -23.62 22.88
CA THR A 292 -6.96 -23.65 21.92
C THR A 292 -6.13 -24.90 22.14
N PHE A 293 -5.86 -25.67 21.08
CA PHE A 293 -5.12 -26.93 21.12
C PHE A 293 -4.01 -27.00 20.07
N GLU A 294 -3.30 -28.11 19.99
CA GLU A 294 -2.22 -28.37 19.02
C GLU A 294 -1.16 -27.24 18.98
N GLY A 295 -0.77 -26.74 20.18
CA GLY A 295 0.25 -25.68 20.28
C GLY A 295 -0.20 -24.29 19.81
N GLY A 296 -1.51 -24.08 19.61
CA GLY A 296 -2.08 -22.83 19.09
C GLY A 296 -2.62 -22.94 17.67
N ASP A 297 -2.38 -24.06 17.01
CA ASP A 297 -2.78 -24.26 15.62
C ASP A 297 -4.28 -24.58 15.45
N LEU A 298 -4.93 -25.10 16.50
CA LEU A 298 -6.37 -25.37 16.52
C LEU A 298 -7.10 -24.41 17.45
N LEU A 299 -8.06 -23.70 16.89
CA LEU A 299 -8.98 -22.81 17.60
C LEU A 299 -10.36 -23.45 17.64
N ILE A 300 -10.93 -23.63 18.83
CA ILE A 300 -12.29 -24.14 19.03
C ILE A 300 -13.17 -22.98 19.48
N TYR A 301 -14.27 -22.76 18.80
CA TYR A 301 -15.28 -21.75 19.11
C TYR A 301 -16.50 -22.36 19.81
N GLU A 302 -16.86 -23.58 19.45
CA GLU A 302 -17.98 -24.32 20.05
C GLU A 302 -17.64 -25.81 20.15
N LYS A 303 -17.88 -26.42 21.32
CA LYS A 303 -17.66 -27.85 21.53
C LYS A 303 -18.69 -28.69 20.77
N PRO A 304 -18.39 -29.95 20.43
CA PRO A 304 -19.35 -30.79 19.73
C PRO A 304 -20.61 -30.99 20.58
N ILE A 305 -21.77 -30.85 19.92
CA ILE A 305 -23.09 -31.08 20.50
C ILE A 305 -23.56 -32.46 20.07
N GLU A 306 -24.04 -33.26 20.99
CA GLU A 306 -24.56 -34.60 20.68
C GLU A 306 -25.70 -34.55 19.64
N LYS A 307 -25.66 -35.43 18.65
CA LYS A 307 -26.63 -35.52 17.53
C LYS A 307 -26.61 -34.36 16.53
N HIS A 308 -25.63 -33.46 16.61
CA HIS A 308 -25.39 -32.50 15.55
C HIS A 308 -24.56 -33.11 14.42
N ASP A 309 -24.83 -32.68 13.21
CA ASP A 309 -24.08 -33.06 12.00
C ASP A 309 -23.03 -31.99 11.69
N TYR A 310 -21.81 -32.45 11.39
CA TYR A 310 -20.68 -31.57 11.11
C TYR A 310 -20.05 -31.87 9.75
N ILE A 311 -19.57 -30.84 9.07
CA ILE A 311 -18.74 -30.95 7.87
C ILE A 311 -17.35 -30.42 8.22
N MET A 312 -16.33 -31.14 7.80
CA MET A 312 -14.92 -30.71 7.87
C MET A 312 -14.39 -30.50 6.46
N CYS A 313 -14.08 -29.25 6.09
CA CYS A 313 -13.44 -28.90 4.83
C CYS A 313 -11.93 -28.76 5.04
N VAL A 314 -11.13 -29.47 4.22
CA VAL A 314 -9.69 -29.61 4.36
C VAL A 314 -8.96 -29.12 3.12
N ASP A 315 -7.98 -28.22 3.29
CA ASP A 315 -7.03 -27.76 2.28
C ASP A 315 -5.61 -28.15 2.72
N VAL A 316 -4.79 -28.67 1.79
CA VAL A 316 -3.52 -29.33 2.10
C VAL A 316 -2.34 -28.62 1.46
N ALA A 317 -1.39 -28.16 2.27
CA ALA A 317 -0.12 -27.60 1.85
C ALA A 317 1.06 -28.57 2.03
N LYS A 318 2.23 -28.18 1.49
CA LYS A 318 3.46 -29.03 1.51
C LYS A 318 4.19 -29.10 2.86
N GLY A 319 3.77 -28.34 3.86
CA GLY A 319 4.43 -28.29 5.17
C GLY A 319 5.85 -27.70 5.17
N ARG A 320 6.13 -26.75 4.29
CA ARG A 320 7.47 -26.12 4.10
C ARG A 320 7.60 -24.73 4.70
N GLY A 321 6.68 -24.33 5.58
CA GLY A 321 6.69 -23.02 6.20
C GLY A 321 6.18 -21.87 5.29
N GLN A 322 5.59 -22.17 4.14
CA GLN A 322 5.02 -21.21 3.20
C GLN A 322 3.50 -21.20 3.29
N ASP A 323 2.85 -22.09 2.54
CA ASP A 323 1.40 -22.25 2.55
C ASP A 323 0.94 -23.08 3.76
N TYR A 324 -0.30 -22.87 4.19
CA TYR A 324 -0.86 -23.55 5.36
C TYR A 324 -1.74 -24.73 4.97
N SER A 325 -1.55 -25.86 5.66
CA SER A 325 -2.57 -26.89 5.75
C SER A 325 -3.63 -26.47 6.74
N THR A 326 -4.89 -26.53 6.34
CA THR A 326 -6.01 -26.03 7.13
C THR A 326 -7.17 -27.01 7.12
N PHE A 327 -7.97 -27.01 8.19
CA PHE A 327 -9.34 -27.44 8.11
C PHE A 327 -10.29 -26.51 8.85
N THR A 328 -11.54 -26.50 8.40
CA THR A 328 -12.63 -25.79 9.05
C THR A 328 -13.75 -26.79 9.37
N LEU A 329 -14.18 -26.84 10.62
CA LEU A 329 -15.37 -27.58 11.07
C LEU A 329 -16.58 -26.66 11.14
N VAL A 330 -17.67 -27.10 10.53
CA VAL A 330 -18.93 -26.35 10.42
C VAL A 330 -20.06 -27.20 10.95
N ASP A 331 -20.83 -26.68 11.89
CA ASP A 331 -22.12 -27.25 12.33
C ASP A 331 -23.20 -26.93 11.28
N ILE A 332 -23.75 -27.97 10.71
CA ILE A 332 -24.81 -27.86 9.68
C ILE A 332 -26.20 -28.19 10.21
N SER A 333 -26.32 -28.54 11.49
CA SER A 333 -27.62 -28.83 12.13
C SER A 333 -28.45 -27.60 12.41
N VAL A 334 -27.81 -26.41 12.45
CA VAL A 334 -28.44 -25.13 12.72
C VAL A 334 -28.30 -24.16 11.55
N ARG A 335 -29.23 -23.23 11.43
CA ARG A 335 -29.11 -22.15 10.43
C ARG A 335 -29.14 -20.79 11.12
N PRO A 336 -28.26 -19.85 10.75
CA PRO A 336 -27.16 -19.99 9.78
C PRO A 336 -26.14 -21.04 10.24
N PHE A 337 -25.43 -21.70 9.31
CA PHE A 337 -24.37 -22.62 9.61
C PHE A 337 -23.29 -21.94 10.46
N LYS A 338 -22.71 -22.68 11.41
CA LYS A 338 -21.72 -22.14 12.33
C LYS A 338 -20.35 -22.76 12.14
N GLN A 339 -19.32 -21.94 11.99
CA GLN A 339 -17.95 -22.38 12.10
C GLN A 339 -17.63 -22.65 13.58
N VAL A 340 -17.32 -23.89 13.91
CA VAL A 340 -17.13 -24.34 15.32
C VAL A 340 -15.68 -24.60 15.66
N ALA A 341 -14.81 -24.91 14.68
CA ALA A 341 -13.37 -25.01 14.88
C ALA A 341 -12.58 -24.74 13.60
N VAL A 342 -11.35 -24.25 13.76
CA VAL A 342 -10.39 -24.00 12.67
C VAL A 342 -9.01 -24.51 13.08
N TYR A 343 -8.37 -25.26 12.20
CA TYR A 343 -6.97 -25.64 12.30
C TYR A 343 -6.14 -24.97 11.21
N ARG A 344 -4.93 -24.53 11.56
CA ARG A 344 -4.03 -23.89 10.61
C ARG A 344 -2.57 -24.12 10.99
N ASN A 345 -1.81 -24.84 10.14
CA ASN A 345 -0.39 -25.09 10.34
C ASN A 345 0.35 -25.12 9.01
N ASN A 346 1.52 -24.47 8.91
CA ASN A 346 2.31 -24.43 7.67
C ASN A 346 3.55 -25.35 7.68
N THR A 347 3.76 -26.09 8.76
CA THR A 347 4.90 -27.01 8.92
C THR A 347 4.50 -28.48 9.02
N ILE A 348 3.20 -28.77 9.20
CA ILE A 348 2.71 -30.15 9.28
C ILE A 348 2.93 -30.89 7.96
N SER A 349 3.52 -32.09 8.05
CA SER A 349 3.68 -32.95 6.89
C SER A 349 2.32 -33.51 6.41
N PRO A 350 2.05 -33.55 5.07
CA PRO A 350 0.86 -34.22 4.54
C PRO A 350 0.65 -35.65 4.98
N ILE A 351 1.72 -36.37 5.38
CA ILE A 351 1.64 -37.74 5.89
C ILE A 351 1.10 -37.76 7.34
N LEU A 352 1.38 -36.74 8.14
CA LEU A 352 0.93 -36.69 9.54
C LEU A 352 -0.42 -36.01 9.71
N PHE A 353 -0.80 -35.17 8.75
CA PHE A 353 -2.03 -34.39 8.82
C PHE A 353 -3.30 -35.24 8.91
N PRO A 354 -3.41 -36.43 8.27
CA PRO A 354 -4.57 -37.33 8.44
C PRO A 354 -4.88 -37.63 9.89
N ASN A 355 -3.87 -37.83 10.75
CA ASN A 355 -4.08 -38.16 12.16
C ASN A 355 -4.78 -37.02 12.93
N ILE A 356 -4.44 -35.75 12.61
CA ILE A 356 -5.07 -34.59 13.22
C ILE A 356 -6.51 -34.49 12.72
N ILE A 357 -6.75 -34.62 11.40
CA ILE A 357 -8.08 -34.61 10.79
C ILE A 357 -8.95 -35.71 11.43
N TYR A 358 -8.49 -36.93 11.48
CA TYR A 358 -9.20 -38.08 12.07
C TYR A 358 -9.60 -37.82 13.53
N LYS A 359 -8.65 -37.39 14.37
CA LYS A 359 -8.88 -37.08 15.78
C LYS A 359 -10.06 -36.10 15.96
N TYR A 360 -10.07 -35.03 15.21
CA TYR A 360 -11.11 -34.00 15.37
C TYR A 360 -12.40 -34.33 14.61
N ALA A 361 -12.34 -35.03 13.48
CA ALA A 361 -13.53 -35.51 12.79
C ALA A 361 -14.33 -36.48 13.67
N VAL A 362 -13.65 -37.45 14.32
CA VAL A 362 -14.28 -38.38 15.27
C VAL A 362 -14.87 -37.62 16.47
N SER A 363 -14.13 -36.65 17.05
CA SER A 363 -14.61 -35.88 18.20
C SER A 363 -15.86 -35.01 17.91
N TYR A 364 -16.06 -34.64 16.65
CA TYR A 364 -17.24 -33.92 16.19
C TYR A 364 -18.24 -34.88 15.49
N ASN A 365 -18.65 -35.92 16.22
CA ASN A 365 -19.69 -36.86 15.84
C ASN A 365 -19.43 -37.58 14.51
N ASN A 366 -18.17 -37.90 14.18
CA ASN A 366 -17.76 -38.44 12.89
C ASN A 366 -18.13 -37.49 11.74
N ALA A 367 -17.63 -36.25 11.81
CA ALA A 367 -17.91 -35.20 10.83
C ALA A 367 -17.67 -35.68 9.38
N TYR A 368 -18.51 -35.25 8.45
CA TYR A 368 -18.30 -35.54 7.04
C TYR A 368 -17.10 -34.76 6.50
N VAL A 369 -16.04 -35.47 6.07
CA VAL A 369 -14.77 -34.87 5.68
C VAL A 369 -14.71 -34.67 4.17
N ILE A 370 -14.44 -33.46 3.74
CA ILE A 370 -14.21 -33.07 2.34
C ILE A 370 -12.77 -32.57 2.22
N VAL A 371 -11.93 -33.29 1.49
CA VAL A 371 -10.51 -32.93 1.26
C VAL A 371 -10.35 -32.41 -0.16
N GLU A 372 -9.69 -31.26 -0.34
CA GLU A 372 -9.19 -30.85 -1.66
C GLU A 372 -8.07 -31.82 -2.08
N ALA A 373 -8.37 -32.65 -3.10
CA ALA A 373 -7.50 -33.73 -3.53
C ALA A 373 -6.34 -33.31 -4.45
N ASN A 374 -6.24 -32.03 -4.78
CA ASN A 374 -5.19 -31.47 -5.63
C ASN A 374 -3.81 -31.59 -4.95
N ASP A 375 -2.74 -31.77 -5.74
CA ASP A 375 -1.33 -31.84 -5.30
C ASP A 375 -1.13 -32.81 -4.09
N GLN A 376 -0.88 -32.28 -2.91
CA GLN A 376 -0.62 -33.07 -1.70
C GLN A 376 -1.91 -33.62 -1.04
N GLY A 377 -3.06 -33.13 -1.45
CA GLY A 377 -4.35 -33.58 -0.91
C GLY A 377 -4.63 -35.06 -1.14
N SER A 378 -4.14 -35.64 -2.23
CA SER A 378 -4.25 -37.07 -2.51
C SER A 378 -3.58 -37.96 -1.44
N ILE A 379 -2.48 -37.50 -0.84
CA ILE A 379 -1.79 -38.20 0.25
C ILE A 379 -2.68 -38.23 1.48
N VAL A 380 -3.31 -37.13 1.81
CA VAL A 380 -4.22 -36.98 2.96
C VAL A 380 -5.47 -37.83 2.75
N CYS A 381 -6.06 -37.81 1.54
CA CYS A 381 -7.19 -38.64 1.17
C CYS A 381 -6.88 -40.15 1.41
N ASN A 382 -5.76 -40.61 0.87
CA ASN A 382 -5.34 -41.98 1.02
C ASN A 382 -5.07 -42.37 2.48
N GLY A 383 -4.39 -41.53 3.23
CA GLY A 383 -4.12 -41.72 4.67
C GLY A 383 -5.40 -41.81 5.50
N LEU A 384 -6.40 -40.98 5.21
CA LEU A 384 -7.70 -41.02 5.90
C LEU A 384 -8.48 -42.31 5.54
N TYR A 385 -8.61 -42.60 4.26
CA TYR A 385 -9.52 -43.64 3.79
C TYR A 385 -8.92 -45.06 3.95
N TYR A 386 -7.65 -45.24 3.55
CA TYR A 386 -7.03 -46.57 3.55
C TYR A 386 -6.25 -46.88 4.85
N ASP A 387 -5.52 -45.89 5.40
CA ASP A 387 -4.66 -46.19 6.56
C ASP A 387 -5.42 -46.04 7.89
N LEU A 388 -6.33 -45.03 7.98
CA LEU A 388 -7.13 -44.80 9.20
C LEU A 388 -8.57 -45.31 9.09
N GLU A 389 -8.95 -45.90 7.95
CA GLU A 389 -10.26 -46.50 7.70
C GLU A 389 -11.43 -45.55 8.02
N TYR A 390 -11.25 -44.22 7.69
CA TYR A 390 -12.28 -43.22 7.91
C TYR A 390 -13.30 -43.20 6.77
N GLU A 391 -14.45 -43.84 6.98
CA GLU A 391 -15.45 -44.06 5.93
C GLU A 391 -16.28 -42.82 5.61
N ASN A 392 -16.44 -41.86 6.57
CA ASN A 392 -17.27 -40.65 6.36
C ASN A 392 -16.50 -39.53 5.65
N ILE A 393 -15.83 -39.86 4.55
CA ILE A 393 -15.09 -38.98 3.67
C ILE A 393 -15.81 -38.84 2.31
N HIS A 394 -15.73 -37.65 1.70
CA HIS A 394 -16.34 -37.40 0.40
C HIS A 394 -15.70 -38.25 -0.71
N LEU A 395 -16.56 -38.96 -1.45
CA LEU A 395 -16.19 -39.72 -2.64
C LEU A 395 -16.86 -39.12 -3.85
N GLU A 396 -16.07 -38.63 -4.80
CA GLU A 396 -16.59 -38.12 -6.08
C GLU A 396 -16.82 -39.31 -7.03
N SER A 397 -18.09 -39.55 -7.40
CA SER A 397 -18.48 -40.59 -8.36
C SER A 397 -17.91 -40.27 -9.74
N ALA A 398 -16.98 -41.08 -10.23
CA ALA A 398 -16.43 -41.01 -11.57
C ALA A 398 -16.87 -42.23 -12.40
N ILE A 399 -16.94 -42.03 -13.74
CA ILE A 399 -17.40 -43.07 -14.68
C ILE A 399 -16.58 -44.39 -14.63
N LYS A 400 -15.38 -44.36 -14.07
CA LYS A 400 -14.44 -45.50 -14.03
C LYS A 400 -14.01 -45.97 -12.65
N ALA A 401 -14.05 -45.13 -11.63
CA ALA A 401 -13.76 -45.42 -10.23
C ALA A 401 -14.14 -44.22 -9.37
N ASP A 402 -14.54 -44.48 -8.11
CA ASP A 402 -14.75 -43.42 -7.14
C ASP A 402 -13.41 -42.74 -6.79
N LYS A 403 -13.37 -41.42 -6.82
CA LYS A 403 -12.22 -40.65 -6.38
C LYS A 403 -12.45 -40.14 -4.97
N ILE A 404 -11.45 -40.29 -4.10
CA ILE A 404 -11.50 -39.78 -2.74
C ILE A 404 -11.17 -38.28 -2.74
N GLY A 405 -12.06 -37.48 -2.12
CA GLY A 405 -11.90 -36.02 -2.07
C GLY A 405 -12.44 -35.31 -3.31
N VAL A 406 -12.23 -34.01 -3.41
CA VAL A 406 -12.73 -33.13 -4.47
C VAL A 406 -11.58 -32.48 -5.24
N GLU A 407 -11.61 -32.55 -6.57
CA GLU A 407 -10.69 -31.76 -7.40
C GLU A 407 -11.25 -30.35 -7.63
N ILE A 408 -10.54 -29.33 -7.10
CA ILE A 408 -10.91 -27.92 -7.28
C ILE A 408 -10.16 -27.33 -8.47
N ASN A 409 -10.92 -26.77 -9.41
CA ASN A 409 -10.43 -26.02 -10.55
C ASN A 409 -11.11 -24.62 -10.62
N ARG A 410 -10.65 -23.74 -11.52
CA ARG A 410 -11.21 -22.38 -11.64
C ARG A 410 -12.72 -22.35 -11.81
N LYS A 411 -13.30 -23.34 -12.51
CA LYS A 411 -14.75 -23.42 -12.77
C LYS A 411 -15.51 -23.88 -11.53
N THR A 412 -15.05 -24.95 -10.87
CA THR A 412 -15.68 -25.48 -9.63
C THR A 412 -15.55 -24.48 -8.49
N LYS A 413 -14.41 -23.78 -8.37
CA LYS A 413 -14.21 -22.71 -7.38
C LYS A 413 -15.25 -21.57 -7.56
N ARG A 414 -15.45 -21.09 -8.79
CA ARG A 414 -16.45 -20.05 -9.07
C ARG A 414 -17.88 -20.52 -8.79
N LEU A 415 -18.23 -21.74 -9.19
CA LEU A 415 -19.58 -22.28 -8.96
C LEU A 415 -19.88 -22.48 -7.47
N GLY A 416 -18.93 -23.05 -6.70
CA GLY A 416 -19.09 -23.24 -5.27
C GLY A 416 -19.34 -21.94 -4.54
N CYS A 417 -18.61 -20.93 -4.93
CA CYS A 417 -18.68 -19.62 -4.32
C CYS A 417 -19.91 -18.78 -4.73
N SER A 418 -20.52 -19.04 -5.89
CA SER A 418 -21.78 -18.39 -6.31
C SER A 418 -23.01 -19.05 -5.65
N ALA A 419 -22.84 -20.19 -5.00
CA ALA A 419 -23.90 -20.93 -4.33
C ALA A 419 -24.08 -20.56 -2.85
N ILE A 420 -23.17 -19.77 -2.31
CA ILE A 420 -23.22 -19.21 -0.96
C ILE A 420 -23.83 -17.81 -1.00
#